data_010e3e3c53dc7cff0fd78b6916d940eb
#
_entry.id   010e3e3c53dc7cff0fd78b6916d940eb
#
_cell.length_a   1.000
_cell.length_b   1.000
_cell.length_c   1.000
_cell.angle_alpha   90.00
_cell.angle_beta   90.00
_cell.angle_gamma   90.00
#
_symmetry.space_group_name_H-M   'P 1'
#
loop_
_entity.id
_entity.type
_entity.pdbx_description
1 polymer ?
#
loop_
_entity_poly.entity_id
_entity_poly.type
_entity_poly.pdbx_seq_one_letter_code
_entity_poly.pdbx_strand_id
1 'polypeptide(L)'
;KTAYELMPSLVGSEMCIRDRFVPVLGSPQVHFSGSLAFVGFGIHSPEYDYSDFEEIDLQGKVAVILRHEPQLNDAASRFSGTRLTQHGLIREKIKAAQQRGATAVLLCNDSGYLDRKLKKGDGQTDPLIRSNPSENRNYTIPVLHVQRSIVEQWMLQSGGPTLRDVEADMNAQLKPNSHDINGHHIQGEIQIQQNKSYLKNVIGYLPGTGNLANEAIIVGAHYDHLGMGQFGSLAPWTVEIHNGADDNASGTAGILELGWRLLRRQSENRRAILLIAFSGEEMGLLGSEYYCKNPLVPLDSTIAMVNLDMVGRLSTHGRVEVYGVDTAQEFRPSLSNFARSLSIQTEFHPDGYGPSDHATFHQRNIPVLHFFTGLHKDYHRPSDDFDKVDTDGLSKICDLVELAVWQLATNPDRPKPTSPATSFSLEGSLLSDIDLSRPRGLGIRLKRAKSGEGFQIVGFQNASSLGTDQLQSGDIILSINGRPLETLTQWRDSTEDQTRDHTILVQRGGIRLKIRMPASMASDRNQP
;
A
#
# COMPACT_ATOMS: atom_id res chain seq x y z
N LYS A 1 -7.24 2.59 -18.47
CA LYS A 1 -6.18 3.37 -19.16
C LYS A 1 -6.56 4.84 -19.07
N THR A 2 -5.78 5.64 -18.35
CA THR A 2 -5.93 7.09 -18.31
C THR A 2 -5.21 7.63 -19.52
N ALA A 3 -5.93 8.22 -20.47
CA ALA A 3 -5.34 8.92 -21.59
C ALA A 3 -5.12 10.38 -21.15
N TYR A 4 -3.93 10.90 -21.35
CA TYR A 4 -3.57 12.28 -21.10
C TYR A 4 -3.41 12.98 -22.44
N GLU A 5 -4.19 14.03 -22.69
CA GLU A 5 -3.87 15.00 -23.73
C GLU A 5 -3.25 16.22 -23.06
N LEU A 6 -2.03 16.52 -23.41
CA LEU A 6 -1.34 17.76 -23.11
C LEU A 6 -1.15 18.50 -24.43
N MET A 7 -1.69 19.69 -24.53
CA MET A 7 -1.30 20.64 -25.56
C MET A 7 -0.27 21.60 -24.97
N PRO A 8 1.04 21.33 -25.08
CA PRO A 8 2.03 22.30 -24.70
C PRO A 8 2.29 23.22 -25.90
N SER A 9 1.99 24.49 -25.79
CA SER A 9 2.68 25.46 -26.62
C SER A 9 3.92 25.93 -25.87
N LEU A 10 5.03 25.25 -26.09
CA LEU A 10 6.34 25.78 -25.75
C LEU A 10 6.77 26.73 -26.86
N VAL A 11 7.08 27.97 -26.53
CA VAL A 11 7.70 28.87 -27.50
C VAL A 11 9.08 28.32 -27.83
N GLY A 12 9.17 27.56 -28.91
CA GLY A 12 10.42 27.08 -29.49
C GLY A 12 10.65 25.57 -29.61
N SER A 13 9.85 24.69 -28.98
CA SER A 13 9.97 23.23 -29.16
C SER A 13 8.71 22.46 -28.78
N GLU A 14 8.26 21.53 -29.61
CA GLU A 14 7.23 20.56 -29.27
C GLU A 14 7.83 19.47 -28.36
N MET A 15 7.20 19.26 -27.20
CA MET A 15 7.55 18.15 -26.30
C MET A 15 6.56 17.00 -26.45
N CYS A 16 7.07 15.79 -26.67
CA CYS A 16 6.23 14.58 -26.75
C CYS A 16 5.86 14.09 -25.35
N ILE A 17 4.55 13.91 -25.10
CA ILE A 17 4.03 13.25 -23.89
C ILE A 17 4.56 11.81 -23.84
N ARG A 18 4.83 11.32 -22.61
CA ARG A 18 5.29 10.00 -22.22
C ARG A 18 6.81 9.75 -22.37
N ASP A 19 7.46 10.39 -23.33
CA ASP A 19 8.89 10.18 -23.52
C ASP A 19 9.73 11.20 -22.75
N ARG A 20 9.22 12.44 -22.61
CA ARG A 20 9.95 13.55 -21.99
C ARG A 20 9.31 14.10 -20.74
N PHE A 21 8.00 13.97 -20.57
CA PHE A 21 7.29 14.37 -19.37
C PHE A 21 5.99 13.61 -19.19
N VAL A 22 5.48 13.58 -17.95
CA VAL A 22 4.17 13.04 -17.60
C VAL A 22 3.52 13.91 -16.53
N PRO A 23 2.20 14.15 -16.58
CA PRO A 23 1.49 14.71 -15.44
C PRO A 23 1.50 13.74 -14.27
N VAL A 24 1.67 14.27 -13.09
CA VAL A 24 1.57 13.48 -11.85
C VAL A 24 0.10 13.34 -11.49
N LEU A 25 -0.32 12.11 -11.19
CA LEU A 25 -1.71 11.81 -10.82
C LEU A 25 -2.14 12.66 -9.60
N GLY A 26 -3.35 13.22 -9.68
CA GLY A 26 -3.86 14.15 -8.68
C GLY A 26 -3.64 15.62 -9.02
N SER A 27 -2.98 15.90 -10.14
CA SER A 27 -2.91 17.27 -10.68
C SER A 27 -4.29 17.77 -11.10
N PRO A 28 -4.65 19.03 -10.81
CA PRO A 28 -5.90 19.62 -11.26
C PRO A 28 -5.93 19.78 -12.78
N GLN A 29 -7.13 19.77 -13.35
CA GLN A 29 -7.37 20.06 -14.77
C GLN A 29 -7.47 21.57 -14.96
N VAL A 30 -6.33 22.22 -15.16
CA VAL A 30 -6.25 23.68 -15.29
C VAL A 30 -5.13 24.08 -16.24
N HIS A 31 -5.27 25.30 -16.78
CA HIS A 31 -4.17 25.97 -17.46
C HIS A 31 -3.17 26.51 -16.43
N PHE A 32 -1.91 26.50 -16.80
CA PHE A 32 -0.85 27.14 -16.03
C PHE A 32 0.10 27.87 -16.98
N SER A 33 0.72 28.91 -16.45
CA SER A 33 1.70 29.72 -17.20
C SER A 33 2.62 30.40 -16.21
N GLY A 34 3.89 30.55 -16.56
CA GLY A 34 4.87 31.27 -15.75
C GLY A 34 6.29 31.15 -16.27
N SER A 35 7.15 32.07 -15.83
CA SER A 35 8.60 31.93 -15.98
C SER A 35 9.11 30.81 -15.09
N LEU A 36 10.25 30.23 -15.45
CA LEU A 36 10.83 29.12 -14.70
C LEU A 36 11.71 29.60 -13.56
N ALA A 37 11.61 28.92 -12.42
CA ALA A 37 12.51 29.07 -11.29
C ALA A 37 12.98 27.68 -10.82
N PHE A 38 14.29 27.47 -10.77
CA PHE A 38 14.88 26.29 -10.14
C PHE A 38 14.88 26.47 -8.63
N VAL A 39 14.35 25.50 -7.91
CA VAL A 39 14.14 25.57 -6.46
C VAL A 39 14.81 24.36 -5.77
N GLY A 40 16.02 24.04 -6.19
CA GLY A 40 16.78 22.95 -5.59
C GLY A 40 15.95 21.68 -5.38
N PHE A 41 15.97 21.17 -4.17
CA PHE A 41 15.13 20.01 -3.77
C PHE A 41 13.73 20.42 -3.32
N GLY A 42 13.39 21.71 -3.30
CA GLY A 42 12.06 22.20 -2.87
C GLY A 42 11.77 21.91 -1.40
N ILE A 43 12.75 21.98 -0.56
CA ILE A 43 12.68 21.68 0.87
C ILE A 43 12.69 22.96 1.68
N HIS A 44 11.80 23.02 2.68
CA HIS A 44 11.86 23.99 3.77
C HIS A 44 11.82 23.21 5.09
N SER A 45 12.92 23.21 5.79
CA SER A 45 13.12 22.41 7.00
C SER A 45 13.94 23.16 8.03
N PRO A 46 13.27 23.94 8.91
CA PRO A 46 13.95 24.64 9.99
C PRO A 46 14.76 23.72 10.93
N GLU A 47 14.29 22.48 11.15
CA GLU A 47 14.96 21.52 12.00
C GLU A 47 16.32 21.06 11.45
N TYR A 48 16.53 21.15 10.15
CA TYR A 48 17.80 20.84 9.49
C TYR A 48 18.57 22.09 9.07
N ASP A 49 18.08 23.28 9.47
CA ASP A 49 18.66 24.57 9.04
C ASP A 49 18.88 24.61 7.52
N TYR A 50 17.79 24.29 6.77
CA TYR A 50 17.84 24.19 5.32
C TYR A 50 16.53 24.68 4.70
N SER A 51 16.66 25.58 3.72
CA SER A 51 15.51 26.05 2.95
C SER A 51 15.90 26.46 1.53
N ASP A 52 15.34 25.77 0.54
CA ASP A 52 15.49 26.11 -0.89
C ASP A 52 14.68 27.37 -1.30
N PHE A 53 13.94 27.99 -0.37
CA PHE A 53 12.97 29.04 -0.69
C PHE A 53 13.36 30.44 -0.19
N GLU A 54 14.48 30.61 0.48
CA GLU A 54 14.83 31.90 1.12
C GLU A 54 15.19 33.00 0.15
N GLU A 55 15.84 32.64 -0.97
CA GLU A 55 16.37 33.61 -1.93
C GLU A 55 15.59 33.64 -3.25
N ILE A 56 14.44 32.99 -3.33
CA ILE A 56 13.66 32.88 -4.57
C ILE A 56 12.19 33.32 -4.37
N ASP A 57 11.73 34.21 -5.20
CA ASP A 57 10.32 34.56 -5.31
C ASP A 57 9.64 33.64 -6.34
N LEU A 58 8.61 32.92 -5.92
CA LEU A 58 7.84 32.01 -6.76
C LEU A 58 6.50 32.55 -7.20
N GLN A 59 6.16 33.79 -6.82
CA GLN A 59 4.86 34.35 -7.16
C GLN A 59 4.65 34.38 -8.68
N GLY A 60 3.67 33.63 -9.17
CA GLY A 60 3.33 33.54 -10.59
C GLY A 60 4.34 32.72 -11.44
N LYS A 61 5.28 32.03 -10.84
CA LYS A 61 6.28 31.22 -11.55
C LYS A 61 5.97 29.73 -11.54
N VAL A 62 6.62 29.00 -12.42
CA VAL A 62 6.62 27.54 -12.46
C VAL A 62 7.90 27.06 -11.77
N ALA A 63 7.75 26.31 -10.68
CA ALA A 63 8.86 25.82 -9.89
C ALA A 63 9.43 24.52 -10.47
N VAL A 64 10.72 24.46 -10.75
CA VAL A 64 11.47 23.26 -11.13
C VAL A 64 12.15 22.71 -9.89
N ILE A 65 11.80 21.47 -9.49
CA ILE A 65 12.17 20.86 -8.21
C ILE A 65 12.77 19.49 -8.42
N LEU A 66 13.93 19.23 -7.81
CA LEU A 66 14.52 17.90 -7.72
C LEU A 66 13.72 17.00 -6.79
N ARG A 67 13.57 15.73 -7.18
CA ARG A 67 12.94 14.72 -6.33
C ARG A 67 13.84 14.45 -5.12
N HIS A 68 13.36 13.65 -4.18
CA HIS A 68 14.04 13.22 -2.98
C HIS A 68 14.66 14.37 -2.16
N GLU A 69 15.87 14.20 -1.63
CA GLU A 69 16.53 15.16 -0.75
C GLU A 69 18.06 15.15 -0.98
N PRO A 70 18.78 16.20 -0.58
CA PRO A 70 20.22 16.24 -0.76
C PRO A 70 20.91 15.12 0.02
N GLN A 71 22.09 14.71 -0.46
CA GLN A 71 22.89 13.63 0.17
C GLN A 71 22.14 12.29 0.32
N LEU A 72 21.20 11.97 -0.57
CA LEU A 72 20.39 10.76 -0.52
C LEU A 72 21.19 9.45 -0.37
N ASN A 73 22.46 9.43 -0.82
CA ASN A 73 23.35 8.26 -0.77
C ASN A 73 24.36 8.32 0.37
N ASP A 74 24.36 9.35 1.19
CA ASP A 74 25.29 9.52 2.29
C ASP A 74 24.66 9.06 3.62
N ALA A 75 25.27 8.03 4.22
CA ALA A 75 24.83 7.52 5.51
C ALA A 75 25.02 8.52 6.67
N ALA A 76 25.91 9.49 6.51
CA ALA A 76 26.20 10.54 7.48
C ALA A 76 25.36 11.81 7.27
N SER A 77 24.48 11.83 6.24
CA SER A 77 23.62 12.97 5.97
C SER A 77 22.78 13.36 7.17
N ARG A 78 22.71 14.66 7.47
CA ARG A 78 21.80 15.20 8.49
C ARG A 78 20.31 15.02 8.16
N PHE A 79 19.97 14.74 6.89
CA PHE A 79 18.63 14.32 6.45
C PHE A 79 18.35 12.83 6.71
N SER A 80 18.69 12.31 7.89
CA SER A 80 18.46 10.91 8.29
C SER A 80 19.26 9.85 7.50
N GLY A 81 20.42 10.21 6.97
CA GLY A 81 21.32 9.30 6.26
C GLY A 81 20.72 8.86 4.92
N THR A 82 20.70 7.55 4.67
CA THR A 82 20.18 7.00 3.40
C THR A 82 18.65 6.79 3.38
N ARG A 83 17.94 7.19 4.44
CA ARG A 83 16.48 7.10 4.55
C ARG A 83 15.84 8.41 4.17
N LEU A 84 14.82 8.35 3.32
CA LEU A 84 14.06 9.52 2.94
C LEU A 84 13.29 10.08 4.14
N THR A 85 13.43 11.40 4.39
CA THR A 85 12.66 12.11 5.40
C THR A 85 11.28 12.53 4.85
N GLN A 86 10.44 13.12 5.69
CA GLN A 86 9.17 13.70 5.23
C GLN A 86 9.37 14.80 4.18
N HIS A 87 10.50 15.53 4.23
CA HIS A 87 10.80 16.63 3.29
C HIS A 87 11.10 16.13 1.88
N GLY A 88 11.55 14.88 1.74
CA GLY A 88 11.71 14.22 0.44
C GLY A 88 10.39 13.81 -0.21
N LEU A 89 9.25 13.91 0.48
CA LEU A 89 7.95 13.54 -0.06
C LEU A 89 7.44 14.58 -1.04
N ILE A 90 7.01 14.13 -2.21
CA ILE A 90 6.53 14.99 -3.31
C ILE A 90 5.43 15.95 -2.83
N ARG A 91 4.49 15.49 -2.02
CA ARG A 91 3.38 16.30 -1.51
C ARG A 91 3.86 17.50 -0.68
N GLU A 92 4.91 17.32 0.13
CA GLU A 92 5.43 18.40 0.99
C GLU A 92 6.14 19.45 0.14
N LYS A 93 6.88 19.04 -0.88
CA LYS A 93 7.53 19.95 -1.86
C LYS A 93 6.51 20.79 -2.63
N ILE A 94 5.44 20.14 -3.12
CA ILE A 94 4.35 20.83 -3.85
C ILE A 94 3.66 21.83 -2.93
N LYS A 95 3.33 21.44 -1.70
CA LYS A 95 2.72 22.30 -0.69
C LYS A 95 3.61 23.52 -0.40
N ALA A 96 4.91 23.32 -0.23
CA ALA A 96 5.86 24.39 0.04
C ALA A 96 5.98 25.37 -1.12
N ALA A 97 6.01 24.89 -2.37
CA ALA A 97 6.04 25.74 -3.57
C ALA A 97 4.72 26.51 -3.76
N GLN A 98 3.58 25.85 -3.56
CA GLN A 98 2.27 26.47 -3.66
C GLN A 98 2.06 27.59 -2.64
N GLN A 99 2.45 27.37 -1.38
CA GLN A 99 2.36 28.39 -0.33
C GLN A 99 3.17 29.65 -0.64
N ARG A 100 4.11 29.55 -1.59
CA ARG A 100 4.95 30.65 -2.06
C ARG A 100 4.55 31.20 -3.43
N GLY A 101 3.33 30.83 -3.89
CA GLY A 101 2.72 31.39 -5.08
C GLY A 101 3.13 30.75 -6.40
N ALA A 102 3.75 29.57 -6.38
CA ALA A 102 4.02 28.83 -7.62
C ALA A 102 2.72 28.46 -8.34
N THR A 103 2.69 28.66 -9.66
CA THR A 103 1.53 28.33 -10.52
C THR A 103 1.51 26.85 -10.94
N ALA A 104 2.68 26.21 -11.00
CA ALA A 104 2.85 24.79 -11.28
C ALA A 104 4.18 24.30 -10.72
N VAL A 105 4.33 22.96 -10.63
CA VAL A 105 5.59 22.31 -10.24
C VAL A 105 6.02 21.34 -11.33
N LEU A 106 7.27 21.44 -11.75
CA LEU A 106 7.95 20.48 -12.60
C LEU A 106 8.94 19.69 -11.74
N LEU A 107 8.66 18.42 -11.51
CA LEU A 107 9.56 17.52 -10.80
C LEU A 107 10.61 16.96 -11.76
N CYS A 108 11.84 16.81 -11.28
CA CYS A 108 12.96 16.24 -12.01
C CYS A 108 13.69 15.23 -11.13
N ASN A 109 14.17 14.12 -11.69
CA ASN A 109 14.96 13.15 -10.93
C ASN A 109 16.30 13.76 -10.50
N ASP A 110 16.70 13.47 -9.27
CA ASP A 110 18.04 13.82 -8.76
C ASP A 110 19.10 12.78 -9.16
N SER A 111 20.37 13.19 -9.17
CA SER A 111 21.49 12.32 -9.53
C SER A 111 21.67 11.17 -8.54
N GLY A 112 21.42 11.40 -7.25
CA GLY A 112 21.55 10.37 -6.23
C GLY A 112 20.59 9.18 -6.44
N TYR A 113 19.37 9.46 -6.89
CA TYR A 113 18.41 8.43 -7.28
C TYR A 113 18.84 7.67 -8.54
N LEU A 114 19.31 8.39 -9.57
CA LEU A 114 19.80 7.78 -10.82
C LEU A 114 21.01 6.88 -10.57
N ASP A 115 21.96 7.31 -9.75
CA ASP A 115 23.13 6.51 -9.37
C ASP A 115 22.75 5.22 -8.63
N ARG A 116 21.75 5.27 -7.75
CA ARG A 116 21.22 4.05 -7.10
C ARG A 116 20.64 3.08 -8.11
N LYS A 117 19.96 3.58 -9.13
CA LYS A 117 19.37 2.77 -10.18
C LYS A 117 20.41 2.10 -11.05
N LEU A 118 21.39 2.86 -11.52
CA LEU A 118 22.49 2.33 -12.32
C LEU A 118 23.25 1.21 -11.57
N LYS A 119 23.49 1.38 -10.28
CA LYS A 119 24.14 0.35 -9.44
C LYS A 119 23.31 -0.93 -9.30
N LYS A 120 21.98 -0.85 -9.47
CA LYS A 120 21.09 -2.02 -9.43
C LYS A 120 20.91 -2.70 -10.79
N GLY A 121 21.56 -2.22 -11.85
CA GLY A 121 21.47 -2.79 -13.19
C GLY A 121 20.19 -2.40 -13.96
N ASP A 122 19.48 -1.40 -13.49
CA ASP A 122 18.27 -0.89 -14.16
C ASP A 122 18.68 -0.09 -15.41
N GLY A 123 18.43 -0.63 -16.59
CA GLY A 123 18.88 -0.07 -17.88
C GLY A 123 18.25 1.25 -18.31
N GLN A 124 17.29 1.80 -17.56
CA GLN A 124 16.64 3.06 -17.90
C GLN A 124 17.32 4.23 -17.18
N THR A 125 17.85 5.19 -17.94
CA THR A 125 18.69 6.27 -17.43
C THR A 125 17.91 7.36 -16.67
N ASP A 126 16.67 7.66 -17.04
CA ASP A 126 15.85 8.73 -16.40
C ASP A 126 14.35 8.43 -16.45
N PRO A 127 13.86 7.53 -15.58
CA PRO A 127 12.46 7.10 -15.64
C PRO A 127 11.52 8.17 -15.09
N LEU A 128 10.47 8.46 -15.84
CA LEU A 128 9.37 9.30 -15.37
C LEU A 128 8.53 8.57 -14.31
N ILE A 129 7.94 9.33 -13.39
CA ILE A 129 7.07 8.78 -12.34
C ILE A 129 5.88 8.07 -12.99
N ARG A 130 5.65 6.84 -12.59
CA ARG A 130 4.41 6.13 -12.85
C ARG A 130 3.52 6.29 -11.62
N SER A 131 2.42 7.02 -11.79
CA SER A 131 1.51 7.30 -10.69
C SER A 131 0.63 6.09 -10.39
N ASN A 132 0.45 5.80 -9.10
CA ASN A 132 -0.47 4.77 -8.64
C ASN A 132 -1.91 5.32 -8.60
N PRO A 133 -2.87 4.71 -9.31
CA PRO A 133 -4.28 5.14 -9.29
C PRO A 133 -4.94 5.06 -7.91
N SER A 134 -4.48 4.19 -7.02
CA SER A 134 -5.03 4.07 -5.66
C SER A 134 -4.57 5.19 -4.71
N GLU A 135 -3.54 5.94 -5.08
CA GLU A 135 -3.12 7.11 -4.33
C GLU A 135 -4.08 8.27 -4.62
N ASN A 136 -5.05 8.45 -3.73
CA ASN A 136 -6.00 9.58 -3.80
C ASN A 136 -5.26 10.88 -3.42
N ARG A 137 -4.51 11.44 -4.37
CA ARG A 137 -3.78 12.70 -4.24
C ARG A 137 -4.52 13.78 -5.01
N ASN A 138 -5.00 14.79 -4.31
CA ASN A 138 -5.59 15.97 -4.91
C ASN A 138 -4.61 17.13 -4.70
N TYR A 139 -3.79 17.42 -5.70
CA TYR A 139 -2.98 18.62 -5.73
C TYR A 139 -3.85 19.82 -6.13
N THR A 140 -3.48 20.98 -5.67
CA THR A 140 -4.22 22.21 -5.95
C THR A 140 -3.58 23.05 -7.05
N ILE A 141 -2.34 22.70 -7.44
CA ILE A 141 -1.63 23.26 -8.59
C ILE A 141 -1.15 22.14 -9.51
N PRO A 142 -0.96 22.38 -10.81
CA PRO A 142 -0.42 21.42 -11.77
C PRO A 142 0.95 20.90 -11.37
N VAL A 143 1.13 19.58 -11.51
CA VAL A 143 2.40 18.89 -11.23
C VAL A 143 2.76 17.99 -12.39
N LEU A 144 3.92 18.19 -12.98
CA LEU A 144 4.46 17.33 -14.03
C LEU A 144 5.80 16.76 -13.58
N HIS A 145 6.11 15.56 -14.05
CA HIS A 145 7.45 15.02 -13.96
C HIS A 145 8.11 15.10 -15.32
N VAL A 146 9.24 15.77 -15.40
CA VAL A 146 10.00 16.03 -16.63
C VAL A 146 11.35 15.31 -16.59
N GLN A 147 11.83 14.91 -17.76
CA GLN A 147 13.17 14.34 -17.86
C GLN A 147 14.25 15.36 -17.48
N ARG A 148 15.28 14.88 -16.84
CA ARG A 148 16.43 15.67 -16.41
C ARG A 148 17.11 16.42 -17.56
N SER A 149 17.20 15.79 -18.73
CA SER A 149 17.80 16.38 -19.93
C SER A 149 17.12 17.68 -20.38
N ILE A 150 15.83 17.83 -20.12
CA ILE A 150 15.06 19.04 -20.44
C ILE A 150 15.45 20.17 -19.49
N VAL A 151 15.49 19.88 -18.19
CA VAL A 151 15.90 20.87 -17.19
C VAL A 151 17.34 21.32 -17.44
N GLU A 152 18.23 20.39 -17.73
CA GLU A 152 19.61 20.66 -18.10
C GLU A 152 19.71 21.60 -19.29
N GLN A 153 18.93 21.35 -20.35
CA GLN A 153 18.89 22.21 -21.52
C GLN A 153 18.41 23.62 -21.20
N TRP A 154 17.39 23.81 -20.38
CA TRP A 154 16.92 25.13 -19.97
C TRP A 154 17.97 25.90 -19.17
N MET A 155 18.62 25.24 -18.21
CA MET A 155 19.68 25.86 -17.41
C MET A 155 20.86 26.32 -18.27
N LEU A 156 21.31 25.48 -19.21
CA LEU A 156 22.40 25.84 -20.13
C LEU A 156 22.00 26.99 -21.07
N GLN A 157 20.78 26.98 -21.61
CA GLN A 157 20.28 28.06 -22.48
C GLN A 157 20.12 29.40 -21.75
N SER A 158 19.87 29.35 -20.43
CA SER A 158 19.81 30.55 -19.61
C SER A 158 21.20 31.14 -19.26
N GLY A 159 22.27 30.47 -19.70
CA GLY A 159 23.65 30.83 -19.35
C GLY A 159 24.06 30.48 -17.93
N GLY A 160 23.26 29.63 -17.26
CA GLY A 160 23.53 29.14 -15.90
C GLY A 160 24.47 27.93 -15.85
N PRO A 161 24.80 27.44 -14.65
CA PRO A 161 25.57 26.22 -14.45
C PRO A 161 24.78 24.99 -14.91
N THR A 162 25.46 23.86 -15.10
CA THR A 162 24.78 22.61 -15.39
C THR A 162 24.00 22.12 -14.16
N LEU A 163 22.90 21.43 -14.39
CA LEU A 163 22.11 20.84 -13.30
C LEU A 163 22.95 19.90 -12.44
N ARG A 164 23.90 19.19 -13.06
CA ARG A 164 24.84 18.30 -12.39
C ARG A 164 25.76 19.04 -11.42
N ASP A 165 26.31 20.19 -11.85
CA ASP A 165 27.20 20.98 -11.01
C ASP A 165 26.46 21.59 -9.83
N VAL A 166 25.26 22.13 -10.08
CA VAL A 166 24.40 22.66 -9.02
C VAL A 166 24.05 21.61 -7.98
N GLU A 167 23.66 20.41 -8.40
CA GLU A 167 23.38 19.31 -7.47
C GLU A 167 24.62 18.86 -6.71
N ALA A 168 25.78 18.78 -7.38
CA ALA A 168 27.04 18.41 -6.73
C ALA A 168 27.38 19.38 -5.60
N ASP A 169 27.25 20.68 -5.86
CA ASP A 169 27.47 21.74 -4.87
C ASP A 169 26.48 21.67 -3.72
N MET A 170 25.18 21.50 -4.02
CA MET A 170 24.14 21.36 -3.00
C MET A 170 24.37 20.12 -2.13
N ASN A 171 24.76 19.00 -2.71
CA ASN A 171 25.10 17.78 -1.97
C ASN A 171 26.37 17.92 -1.13
N ALA A 172 27.39 18.60 -1.63
CA ALA A 172 28.66 18.76 -0.92
C ALA A 172 28.56 19.73 0.26
N GLN A 173 27.85 20.84 0.06
CA GLN A 173 27.81 21.94 1.04
C GLN A 173 26.56 21.96 1.90
N LEU A 174 25.50 21.22 1.53
CA LEU A 174 24.14 21.31 2.09
C LEU A 174 23.65 22.77 2.13
N LYS A 175 23.90 23.50 1.06
CA LYS A 175 23.41 24.86 0.85
C LYS A 175 22.42 24.91 -0.29
N PRO A 176 21.31 25.66 -0.14
CA PRO A 176 20.38 25.88 -1.24
C PRO A 176 21.07 26.56 -2.42
N ASN A 177 20.59 26.28 -3.63
CA ASN A 177 21.03 26.96 -4.84
C ASN A 177 19.81 27.19 -5.75
N SER A 178 18.90 28.04 -5.29
CA SER A 178 17.68 28.37 -6.03
C SER A 178 17.87 29.66 -6.82
N HIS A 179 17.41 29.67 -8.08
CA HIS A 179 17.57 30.81 -8.97
C HIS A 179 16.56 30.77 -10.13
N ASP A 180 16.35 31.92 -10.76
CA ASP A 180 15.50 32.02 -11.96
C ASP A 180 16.20 31.40 -13.17
N ILE A 181 15.45 30.60 -13.95
CA ILE A 181 15.91 30.10 -15.25
C ILE A 181 15.48 31.11 -16.31
N ASN A 182 16.32 32.11 -16.53
CA ASN A 182 16.02 33.25 -17.37
C ASN A 182 15.78 32.90 -18.84
N GLY A 183 14.91 33.67 -19.50
CA GLY A 183 14.60 33.50 -20.92
C GLY A 183 13.60 32.39 -21.24
N HIS A 184 13.12 31.70 -20.23
CA HIS A 184 12.14 30.61 -20.39
C HIS A 184 10.79 30.95 -19.76
N HIS A 185 9.74 30.75 -20.54
CA HIS A 185 8.35 30.85 -20.11
C HIS A 185 7.62 29.59 -20.54
N ILE A 186 6.92 28.94 -19.63
CA ILE A 186 6.15 27.75 -19.91
C ILE A 186 4.67 28.03 -19.70
N GLN A 187 3.87 27.53 -20.62
CA GLN A 187 2.43 27.45 -20.47
C GLN A 187 1.95 26.06 -20.84
N GLY A 188 0.89 25.60 -20.23
CA GLY A 188 0.33 24.30 -20.52
C GLY A 188 -1.07 24.15 -19.94
N GLU A 189 -1.73 23.10 -20.40
CA GLU A 189 -3.02 22.65 -19.87
C GLU A 189 -2.92 21.17 -19.52
N ILE A 190 -3.38 20.81 -18.32
CA ILE A 190 -3.55 19.41 -17.96
C ILE A 190 -5.01 19.04 -18.17
N GLN A 191 -5.26 18.12 -19.11
CA GLN A 191 -6.55 17.49 -19.30
C GLN A 191 -6.41 16.00 -18.92
N ILE A 192 -7.16 15.57 -17.89
CA ILE A 192 -7.17 14.17 -17.44
C ILE A 192 -8.50 13.56 -17.87
N GLN A 193 -8.44 12.71 -18.87
CA GLN A 193 -9.59 11.90 -19.24
C GLN A 193 -9.66 10.70 -18.30
N GLN A 194 -10.64 10.68 -17.42
CA GLN A 194 -10.94 9.52 -16.59
C GLN A 194 -11.66 8.48 -17.43
N ASN A 195 -10.95 7.46 -17.90
CA ASN A 195 -11.55 6.28 -18.46
C ASN A 195 -12.04 5.38 -17.32
N LYS A 196 -13.36 5.37 -17.09
CA LYS A 196 -13.96 4.44 -16.15
C LYS A 196 -13.91 3.04 -16.73
N SER A 197 -13.22 2.12 -16.06
CA SER A 197 -13.29 0.70 -16.32
C SER A 197 -14.19 0.05 -15.29
N TYR A 198 -15.06 -0.85 -15.75
CA TYR A 198 -15.91 -1.64 -14.87
C TYR A 198 -15.18 -2.92 -14.51
N LEU A 199 -14.91 -3.10 -13.23
CA LEU A 199 -14.47 -4.37 -12.68
C LEU A 199 -15.70 -5.23 -12.41
N LYS A 200 -15.60 -6.55 -12.61
CA LYS A 200 -16.71 -7.48 -12.42
C LYS A 200 -16.25 -8.64 -11.56
N ASN A 201 -16.94 -8.88 -10.46
CA ASN A 201 -16.84 -10.17 -9.79
C ASN A 201 -17.68 -11.19 -10.58
N VAL A 202 -17.15 -12.40 -10.71
CA VAL A 202 -17.88 -13.52 -11.32
C VAL A 202 -18.32 -14.46 -10.22
N ILE A 203 -19.61 -14.75 -10.15
CA ILE A 203 -20.19 -15.54 -9.04
C ILE A 203 -20.83 -16.79 -9.59
N GLY A 204 -20.31 -17.95 -9.20
CA GLY A 204 -20.99 -19.24 -9.31
C GLY A 204 -21.83 -19.49 -8.05
N TYR A 205 -23.09 -19.84 -8.21
CA TYR A 205 -24.00 -20.06 -7.09
C TYR A 205 -24.52 -21.51 -7.08
N LEU A 206 -24.20 -22.23 -6.02
CA LEU A 206 -24.73 -23.53 -5.73
C LEU A 206 -25.81 -23.41 -4.63
N PRO A 207 -27.10 -23.54 -4.96
CA PRO A 207 -28.19 -23.32 -4.02
C PRO A 207 -28.10 -24.22 -2.79
N GLY A 208 -28.48 -23.70 -1.64
CA GLY A 208 -28.65 -24.49 -0.43
C GLY A 208 -29.86 -25.42 -0.51
N THR A 209 -29.92 -26.42 0.40
CA THR A 209 -31.01 -27.39 0.49
C THR A 209 -31.48 -27.55 1.94
N GLY A 210 -32.73 -27.92 2.12
CA GLY A 210 -33.29 -28.20 3.44
C GLY A 210 -33.24 -27.03 4.43
N ASN A 211 -33.04 -27.32 5.69
CA ASN A 211 -33.06 -26.35 6.78
C ASN A 211 -31.92 -25.35 6.78
N LEU A 212 -30.83 -25.65 6.06
CA LEU A 212 -29.65 -24.79 5.96
C LEU A 212 -29.63 -23.90 4.71
N ALA A 213 -30.67 -23.98 3.86
CA ALA A 213 -30.71 -23.33 2.56
C ALA A 213 -30.56 -21.80 2.60
N ASN A 214 -30.90 -21.15 3.71
CA ASN A 214 -30.87 -19.71 3.87
C ASN A 214 -29.51 -19.16 4.35
N GLU A 215 -28.56 -20.03 4.59
CA GLU A 215 -27.19 -19.67 4.96
C GLU A 215 -26.23 -19.93 3.81
N ALA A 216 -25.12 -19.24 3.81
CA ALA A 216 -24.14 -19.35 2.73
C ALA A 216 -22.68 -19.43 3.23
N ILE A 217 -21.86 -20.06 2.40
CA ILE A 217 -20.38 -20.03 2.48
C ILE A 217 -19.88 -19.38 1.21
N ILE A 218 -18.86 -18.56 1.34
CA ILE A 218 -18.15 -18.00 0.20
C ILE A 218 -16.82 -18.73 0.05
N VAL A 219 -16.50 -19.13 -1.18
CA VAL A 219 -15.18 -19.62 -1.59
C VAL A 219 -14.66 -18.67 -2.65
N GLY A 220 -13.56 -18.00 -2.41
CA GLY A 220 -13.08 -16.92 -3.25
C GLY A 220 -11.63 -17.07 -3.69
N ALA A 221 -11.34 -16.43 -4.81
CA ALA A 221 -10.00 -16.17 -5.32
C ALA A 221 -10.07 -14.93 -6.20
N HIS A 222 -9.03 -14.11 -6.28
CA HIS A 222 -9.02 -13.06 -7.28
C HIS A 222 -8.57 -13.58 -8.64
N TYR A 223 -9.00 -12.92 -9.72
CA TYR A 223 -8.67 -13.33 -11.09
C TYR A 223 -8.01 -12.21 -11.90
N ASP A 224 -7.86 -11.05 -11.32
CA ASP A 224 -7.03 -9.98 -11.88
C ASP A 224 -5.56 -10.17 -11.49
N HIS A 225 -4.68 -9.57 -12.29
CA HIS A 225 -3.26 -9.46 -11.98
C HIS A 225 -2.69 -8.19 -12.61
N LEU A 226 -1.37 -8.01 -12.59
CA LEU A 226 -0.66 -6.77 -12.89
C LEU A 226 -0.64 -6.37 -14.39
N GLY A 227 -1.18 -7.17 -15.30
CA GLY A 227 -1.22 -6.89 -16.73
C GLY A 227 0.17 -6.69 -17.32
N MET A 228 0.50 -5.49 -17.78
CA MET A 228 1.82 -5.15 -18.33
C MET A 228 2.84 -4.72 -17.25
N GLY A 229 2.54 -4.95 -15.97
CA GLY A 229 3.47 -4.74 -14.87
C GLY A 229 3.75 -3.28 -14.50
N GLN A 230 2.79 -2.39 -14.68
CA GLN A 230 3.00 -0.97 -14.36
C GLN A 230 2.93 -0.68 -12.86
N PHE A 231 1.93 -1.22 -12.18
CA PHE A 231 1.69 -1.04 -10.76
C PHE A 231 1.85 -2.37 -10.03
N GLY A 232 2.39 -2.37 -8.81
CA GLY A 232 2.59 -3.58 -8.02
C GLY A 232 3.77 -4.46 -8.45
N SER A 233 4.31 -4.29 -9.67
CA SER A 233 5.38 -5.14 -10.20
C SER A 233 6.68 -5.04 -9.42
N LEU A 234 7.26 -6.19 -9.08
CA LEU A 234 8.63 -6.31 -8.57
C LEU A 234 9.68 -6.37 -9.69
N ALA A 235 9.25 -6.28 -10.96
CA ALA A 235 10.08 -6.02 -12.12
C ALA A 235 9.63 -4.71 -12.82
N PRO A 236 9.65 -3.55 -12.12
CA PRO A 236 9.02 -2.31 -12.58
C PRO A 236 9.67 -1.70 -13.83
N TRP A 237 10.78 -2.25 -14.28
CA TRP A 237 11.56 -1.81 -15.44
C TRP A 237 11.20 -2.56 -16.72
N THR A 238 10.46 -3.65 -16.60
CA THR A 238 9.99 -4.43 -17.74
C THR A 238 8.55 -4.04 -18.07
N VAL A 239 8.27 -3.83 -19.37
CA VAL A 239 6.90 -3.67 -19.86
C VAL A 239 6.56 -4.97 -20.57
N GLU A 240 6.25 -5.98 -19.78
CA GLU A 240 5.94 -7.33 -20.23
C GLU A 240 4.66 -7.82 -19.57
N ILE A 241 4.03 -8.82 -20.14
CA ILE A 241 2.86 -9.44 -19.54
C ILE A 241 3.29 -10.13 -18.23
N HIS A 242 2.64 -9.75 -17.13
CA HIS A 242 2.71 -10.46 -15.87
C HIS A 242 1.60 -11.51 -15.89
N ASN A 243 1.98 -12.78 -16.09
CA ASN A 243 1.02 -13.86 -16.31
C ASN A 243 0.22 -14.19 -15.05
N GLY A 244 0.82 -14.06 -13.85
CA GLY A 244 0.14 -14.33 -12.60
C GLY A 244 -0.34 -15.78 -12.50
N ALA A 245 0.51 -16.74 -12.90
CA ALA A 245 0.10 -18.14 -12.97
C ALA A 245 -0.15 -18.73 -11.56
N ASP A 246 0.68 -18.37 -10.60
CA ASP A 246 0.41 -18.69 -9.20
C ASP A 246 -0.42 -17.58 -8.54
N ASP A 247 -0.11 -16.35 -8.80
CA ASP A 247 -0.78 -15.15 -8.30
C ASP A 247 -1.67 -14.48 -9.39
N ASN A 248 -3.00 -14.81 -9.55
CA ASN A 248 -3.68 -15.84 -8.79
C ASN A 248 -4.53 -16.74 -9.72
N ALA A 249 -3.95 -17.13 -10.86
CA ALA A 249 -4.64 -18.12 -11.71
C ALA A 249 -4.74 -19.48 -11.01
N SER A 250 -3.81 -19.82 -10.10
CA SER A 250 -3.85 -21.05 -9.31
C SER A 250 -5.08 -21.08 -8.38
N GLY A 251 -5.36 -19.99 -7.65
CA GLY A 251 -6.54 -19.88 -6.81
C GLY A 251 -7.84 -19.87 -7.63
N THR A 252 -7.85 -19.14 -8.74
CA THR A 252 -9.00 -19.13 -9.67
C THR A 252 -9.30 -20.51 -10.24
N ALA A 253 -8.28 -21.26 -10.66
CA ALA A 253 -8.44 -22.65 -11.10
C ALA A 253 -8.94 -23.55 -9.94
N GLY A 254 -8.43 -23.32 -8.72
CA GLY A 254 -8.87 -24.02 -7.53
C GLY A 254 -10.35 -23.85 -7.23
N ILE A 255 -10.90 -22.61 -7.32
CA ILE A 255 -12.35 -22.41 -7.08
C ILE A 255 -13.21 -23.04 -8.19
N LEU A 256 -12.74 -23.08 -9.43
CA LEU A 256 -13.44 -23.78 -10.52
C LEU A 256 -13.47 -25.28 -10.28
N GLU A 257 -12.35 -25.89 -9.90
CA GLU A 257 -12.27 -27.30 -9.56
C GLU A 257 -13.14 -27.65 -8.35
N LEU A 258 -13.11 -26.82 -7.31
CA LEU A 258 -13.99 -26.98 -6.15
C LEU A 258 -15.47 -26.91 -6.55
N GLY A 259 -15.85 -25.98 -7.42
CA GLY A 259 -17.19 -25.89 -7.95
C GLY A 259 -17.64 -27.18 -8.64
N TRP A 260 -16.77 -27.75 -9.47
CA TRP A 260 -17.04 -29.00 -10.15
C TRP A 260 -17.17 -30.20 -9.19
N ARG A 261 -16.35 -30.27 -8.16
CA ARG A 261 -16.40 -31.31 -7.11
C ARG A 261 -17.64 -31.18 -6.24
N LEU A 262 -17.93 -29.98 -5.73
CA LEU A 262 -19.06 -29.68 -4.83
C LEU A 262 -20.41 -29.86 -5.51
N LEU A 263 -20.51 -29.60 -6.82
CA LEU A 263 -21.74 -29.84 -7.60
C LEU A 263 -22.17 -31.30 -7.61
N ARG A 264 -21.21 -32.23 -7.49
CA ARG A 264 -21.46 -33.67 -7.48
C ARG A 264 -21.82 -34.24 -6.12
N ARG A 265 -21.63 -33.45 -5.05
CA ARG A 265 -21.98 -33.86 -3.70
C ARG A 265 -23.45 -33.56 -3.43
N GLN A 266 -24.12 -34.48 -2.78
CA GLN A 266 -25.54 -34.34 -2.39
C GLN A 266 -25.68 -34.36 -0.87
N SER A 267 -26.59 -33.54 -0.35
CA SER A 267 -27.02 -33.53 1.04
C SER A 267 -28.45 -33.03 1.11
N GLU A 268 -29.26 -33.62 2.00
CA GLU A 268 -30.62 -33.15 2.26
C GLU A 268 -30.63 -31.76 2.89
N ASN A 269 -29.65 -31.46 3.71
CA ASN A 269 -29.47 -30.18 4.38
C ASN A 269 -28.08 -29.62 4.07
N ARG A 270 -28.01 -28.54 3.33
CA ARG A 270 -26.75 -27.91 2.94
C ARG A 270 -26.94 -26.42 2.77
N ARG A 271 -25.96 -25.64 3.25
CA ARG A 271 -25.84 -24.20 2.96
C ARG A 271 -25.59 -23.95 1.49
N ALA A 272 -25.99 -22.80 1.02
CA ALA A 272 -25.56 -22.32 -0.28
C ALA A 272 -24.05 -22.12 -0.32
N ILE A 273 -23.43 -22.36 -1.48
CA ILE A 273 -22.01 -22.11 -1.70
C ILE A 273 -21.87 -21.12 -2.85
N LEU A 274 -21.22 -20.01 -2.59
CA LEU A 274 -20.87 -19.00 -3.59
C LEU A 274 -19.39 -19.15 -3.91
N LEU A 275 -19.10 -19.40 -5.18
CA LEU A 275 -17.74 -19.40 -5.73
C LEU A 275 -17.54 -18.05 -6.37
N ILE A 276 -16.63 -17.23 -5.85
CA ILE A 276 -16.47 -15.84 -6.31
C ILE A 276 -15.05 -15.64 -6.82
N ALA A 277 -14.94 -15.34 -8.12
CA ALA A 277 -13.73 -14.77 -8.68
C ALA A 277 -13.78 -13.24 -8.51
N PHE A 278 -12.97 -12.70 -7.61
CA PHE A 278 -12.90 -11.27 -7.31
C PHE A 278 -12.04 -10.55 -8.34
N SER A 279 -12.36 -9.29 -8.62
CA SER A 279 -11.58 -8.43 -9.51
C SER A 279 -11.07 -7.20 -8.76
N GLY A 280 -9.86 -6.75 -9.09
CA GLY A 280 -9.25 -5.57 -8.48
C GLY A 280 -8.71 -5.81 -7.07
N GLU A 281 -8.30 -7.01 -6.78
CA GLU A 281 -7.58 -7.37 -5.55
C GLU A 281 -6.26 -6.62 -5.50
N GLU A 282 -5.47 -6.70 -6.56
CA GLU A 282 -4.18 -6.04 -6.78
C GLU A 282 -4.24 -4.51 -6.69
N MET A 283 -5.44 -3.96 -6.83
CA MET A 283 -5.73 -2.53 -6.71
C MET A 283 -6.27 -2.13 -5.34
N GLY A 284 -6.21 -3.03 -4.35
CA GLY A 284 -6.62 -2.82 -2.98
C GLY A 284 -7.98 -3.41 -2.63
N LEU A 285 -8.20 -4.69 -2.94
CA LEU A 285 -9.36 -5.50 -2.55
C LEU A 285 -10.71 -4.95 -3.06
N LEU A 286 -10.73 -4.30 -4.23
CA LEU A 286 -11.91 -3.57 -4.71
C LEU A 286 -13.12 -4.49 -4.92
N GLY A 287 -12.88 -5.71 -5.40
CA GLY A 287 -13.93 -6.68 -5.68
C GLY A 287 -14.61 -7.23 -4.43
N SER A 288 -13.83 -7.66 -3.46
CA SER A 288 -14.36 -8.16 -2.18
C SER A 288 -15.02 -7.04 -1.37
N GLU A 289 -14.44 -5.82 -1.38
CA GLU A 289 -15.07 -4.64 -0.78
C GLU A 289 -16.43 -4.31 -1.42
N TYR A 290 -16.49 -4.36 -2.76
CA TYR A 290 -17.77 -4.14 -3.46
C TYR A 290 -18.79 -5.21 -3.11
N TYR A 291 -18.39 -6.50 -3.10
CA TYR A 291 -19.28 -7.59 -2.71
C TYR A 291 -19.81 -7.41 -1.30
N CYS A 292 -18.96 -7.09 -0.34
CA CYS A 292 -19.37 -6.90 1.04
C CYS A 292 -20.31 -5.69 1.25
N LYS A 293 -20.25 -4.69 0.36
CA LYS A 293 -21.19 -3.55 0.35
C LYS A 293 -22.51 -3.86 -0.37
N ASN A 294 -22.46 -4.79 -1.34
CA ASN A 294 -23.58 -5.16 -2.19
C ASN A 294 -23.69 -6.68 -2.29
N PRO A 295 -23.89 -7.40 -1.18
CA PRO A 295 -23.83 -8.85 -1.17
C PRO A 295 -25.02 -9.49 -1.86
N LEU A 296 -24.79 -10.58 -2.61
CA LEU A 296 -25.86 -11.40 -3.21
C LEU A 296 -26.65 -12.16 -2.14
N VAL A 297 -25.97 -12.63 -1.09
CA VAL A 297 -26.57 -13.21 0.11
C VAL A 297 -26.20 -12.29 1.28
N PRO A 298 -27.15 -11.93 2.16
CA PRO A 298 -26.87 -11.06 3.31
C PRO A 298 -25.65 -11.54 4.09
N LEU A 299 -24.80 -10.61 4.52
CA LEU A 299 -23.58 -10.96 5.26
C LEU A 299 -23.88 -11.69 6.58
N ASP A 300 -25.00 -11.38 7.24
CA ASP A 300 -25.46 -12.06 8.46
C ASP A 300 -25.85 -13.54 8.20
N SER A 301 -26.13 -13.88 6.94
CA SER A 301 -26.38 -15.25 6.49
C SER A 301 -25.13 -15.93 5.95
N THR A 302 -24.03 -15.20 5.79
CA THR A 302 -22.72 -15.73 5.37
C THR A 302 -21.96 -16.20 6.60
N ILE A 303 -21.79 -17.53 6.74
CA ILE A 303 -21.24 -18.13 7.96
C ILE A 303 -19.71 -18.20 7.97
N ALA A 304 -19.10 -18.24 6.80
CA ALA A 304 -17.64 -18.28 6.63
C ALA A 304 -17.24 -17.86 5.22
N MET A 305 -15.99 -17.40 5.08
CA MET A 305 -15.34 -17.19 3.78
C MET A 305 -14.03 -17.95 3.73
N VAL A 306 -13.83 -18.69 2.63
CA VAL A 306 -12.62 -19.47 2.34
C VAL A 306 -11.94 -18.87 1.13
N ASN A 307 -10.70 -18.44 1.25
CA ASN A 307 -9.93 -17.77 0.21
C ASN A 307 -8.78 -18.65 -0.27
N LEU A 308 -8.56 -18.68 -1.57
CA LEU A 308 -7.43 -19.33 -2.22
C LEU A 308 -6.62 -18.26 -2.95
N ASP A 309 -5.36 -18.13 -2.56
CA ASP A 309 -4.47 -17.18 -3.19
C ASP A 309 -3.05 -17.71 -3.19
N MET A 310 -2.43 -17.81 -4.38
CA MET A 310 -1.12 -18.42 -4.59
C MET A 310 -1.02 -19.84 -3.99
N VAL A 311 -1.82 -20.75 -4.51
CA VAL A 311 -1.91 -22.14 -4.03
C VAL A 311 -1.20 -23.16 -4.94
N GLY A 312 -0.39 -22.69 -5.89
CA GLY A 312 0.25 -23.51 -6.91
C GLY A 312 1.73 -23.86 -6.65
N ARG A 313 2.27 -23.66 -5.43
CA ARG A 313 3.70 -23.94 -5.14
C ARG A 313 3.92 -24.93 -4.00
N LEU A 314 2.99 -25.87 -3.79
CA LEU A 314 3.07 -26.83 -2.69
C LEU A 314 4.37 -27.64 -2.70
N SER A 315 4.81 -28.16 -3.84
CA SER A 315 6.06 -28.93 -3.96
C SER A 315 7.31 -28.09 -3.67
N THR A 316 7.26 -26.79 -3.94
CA THR A 316 8.38 -25.88 -3.68
C THR A 316 8.54 -25.59 -2.19
N HIS A 317 7.44 -25.39 -1.48
CA HIS A 317 7.45 -24.98 -0.06
C HIS A 317 7.20 -26.15 0.90
N GLY A 318 6.70 -27.29 0.40
CA GLY A 318 6.46 -28.52 1.16
C GLY A 318 5.30 -28.45 2.14
N ARG A 319 4.60 -27.31 2.23
CA ARG A 319 3.47 -27.07 3.14
C ARG A 319 2.48 -26.07 2.60
N VAL A 320 1.28 -26.10 3.15
CA VAL A 320 0.23 -25.08 2.96
C VAL A 320 0.16 -24.23 4.22
N GLU A 321 0.23 -22.92 4.06
CA GLU A 321 -0.07 -21.96 5.11
C GLU A 321 -1.58 -21.70 5.13
N VAL A 322 -2.19 -21.74 6.30
CA VAL A 322 -3.63 -21.48 6.46
C VAL A 322 -3.82 -20.42 7.53
N TYR A 323 -4.26 -19.23 7.09
CA TYR A 323 -4.56 -18.10 7.96
C TYR A 323 -6.03 -18.13 8.40
N GLY A 324 -6.31 -17.51 9.54
CA GLY A 324 -7.66 -17.41 10.08
C GLY A 324 -8.14 -18.64 10.82
N VAL A 325 -7.26 -19.59 11.12
CA VAL A 325 -7.65 -20.87 11.75
C VAL A 325 -8.24 -20.72 13.15
N ASP A 326 -8.02 -19.58 13.81
CA ASP A 326 -8.62 -19.27 15.11
C ASP A 326 -9.71 -18.20 15.00
N THR A 327 -10.20 -17.86 13.81
CA THR A 327 -11.36 -16.98 13.63
C THR A 327 -12.68 -17.67 14.01
N ALA A 328 -12.69 -19.00 14.07
CA ALA A 328 -13.75 -19.81 14.68
C ALA A 328 -13.13 -21.00 15.43
N GLN A 329 -13.82 -21.43 16.51
CA GLN A 329 -13.32 -22.48 17.42
C GLN A 329 -13.10 -23.83 16.72
N GLU A 330 -13.90 -24.11 15.70
CA GLU A 330 -13.94 -25.41 15.01
C GLU A 330 -12.90 -25.52 13.90
N PHE A 331 -12.32 -24.42 13.41
CA PHE A 331 -11.47 -24.42 12.20
C PHE A 331 -10.18 -25.19 12.41
N ARG A 332 -9.40 -24.82 13.42
CA ARG A 332 -8.09 -25.46 13.67
C ARG A 332 -8.19 -26.96 13.92
N PRO A 333 -9.09 -27.48 14.78
CA PRO A 333 -9.24 -28.91 14.98
C PRO A 333 -9.62 -29.67 13.72
N SER A 334 -10.59 -29.14 12.95
CA SER A 334 -11.06 -29.76 11.71
C SER A 334 -9.97 -29.82 10.66
N LEU A 335 -9.30 -28.69 10.40
CA LEU A 335 -8.21 -28.62 9.42
C LEU A 335 -7.04 -29.53 9.80
N SER A 336 -6.67 -29.61 11.08
CA SER A 336 -5.61 -30.51 11.56
C SER A 336 -5.95 -31.98 11.26
N ASN A 337 -7.21 -32.36 11.43
CA ASN A 337 -7.67 -33.74 11.13
C ASN A 337 -7.66 -33.99 9.62
N PHE A 338 -8.17 -33.06 8.81
CA PHE A 338 -8.19 -33.21 7.36
C PHE A 338 -6.77 -33.25 6.77
N ALA A 339 -5.91 -32.31 7.16
CA ALA A 339 -4.53 -32.27 6.70
C ALA A 339 -3.78 -33.59 7.01
N ARG A 340 -4.00 -34.14 8.21
CA ARG A 340 -3.42 -35.44 8.61
C ARG A 340 -3.95 -36.58 7.75
N SER A 341 -5.28 -36.62 7.49
CA SER A 341 -5.88 -37.68 6.66
C SER A 341 -5.39 -37.67 5.21
N LEU A 342 -5.05 -36.49 4.70
CA LEU A 342 -4.54 -36.28 3.36
C LEU A 342 -3.00 -36.29 3.28
N SER A 343 -2.32 -36.44 4.41
CA SER A 343 -0.86 -36.35 4.51
C SER A 343 -0.28 -35.03 3.96
N ILE A 344 -1.00 -33.94 4.18
CA ILE A 344 -0.57 -32.58 3.79
C ILE A 344 0.06 -31.90 5.00
N GLN A 345 1.27 -31.35 4.82
CA GLN A 345 1.90 -30.51 5.82
C GLN A 345 1.23 -29.14 5.83
N THR A 346 0.86 -28.64 7.00
CA THR A 346 0.20 -27.34 7.16
C THR A 346 0.91 -26.49 8.20
N GLU A 347 0.98 -25.19 7.94
CA GLU A 347 1.35 -24.15 8.91
C GLU A 347 0.11 -23.31 9.20
N PHE A 348 -0.26 -23.19 10.49
CA PHE A 348 -1.51 -22.54 10.90
C PHE A 348 -1.24 -21.18 11.53
N HIS A 349 -1.84 -20.15 10.96
CA HIS A 349 -1.81 -18.77 11.44
C HIS A 349 -3.17 -18.40 12.05
N PRO A 350 -3.19 -17.87 13.28
CA PRO A 350 -4.44 -17.73 14.06
C PRO A 350 -5.40 -16.69 13.51
N ASP A 351 -4.89 -15.53 13.08
CA ASP A 351 -5.72 -14.38 12.71
C ASP A 351 -6.16 -14.41 11.23
N GLY A 352 -7.26 -13.71 10.94
CA GLY A 352 -7.83 -13.58 9.60
C GLY A 352 -7.46 -12.27 8.90
N TYR A 353 -6.47 -11.54 9.40
CA TYR A 353 -5.95 -10.37 8.72
C TYR A 353 -4.87 -10.77 7.70
N GLY A 354 -4.79 -10.04 6.61
CA GLY A 354 -3.81 -10.31 5.57
C GLY A 354 -4.03 -9.44 4.33
N PRO A 355 -3.13 -9.52 3.35
CA PRO A 355 -3.17 -8.69 2.15
C PRO A 355 -3.99 -9.35 1.01
N SER A 356 -5.07 -10.08 1.30
CA SER A 356 -5.93 -10.70 0.29
C SER A 356 -7.41 -10.60 0.68
N ASP A 357 -8.33 -11.02 -0.19
CA ASP A 357 -9.77 -10.79 -0.13
C ASP A 357 -10.45 -11.27 1.16
N HIS A 358 -9.90 -12.30 1.85
CA HIS A 358 -10.42 -12.78 3.14
C HIS A 358 -10.43 -11.69 4.21
N ALA A 359 -9.48 -10.76 4.18
CA ALA A 359 -9.38 -9.69 5.17
C ALA A 359 -10.63 -8.79 5.16
N THR A 360 -11.21 -8.57 3.99
CA THR A 360 -12.44 -7.77 3.82
C THR A 360 -13.63 -8.37 4.57
N PHE A 361 -13.76 -9.70 4.57
CA PHE A 361 -14.82 -10.43 5.30
C PHE A 361 -14.51 -10.49 6.79
N HIS A 362 -13.26 -10.76 7.15
CA HIS A 362 -12.84 -10.79 8.56
C HIS A 362 -13.10 -9.45 9.27
N GLN A 363 -12.85 -8.32 8.62
CA GLN A 363 -13.17 -6.98 9.13
C GLN A 363 -14.67 -6.79 9.42
N ARG A 364 -15.53 -7.63 8.86
CA ARG A 364 -16.99 -7.64 9.06
C ARG A 364 -17.44 -8.74 10.01
N ASN A 365 -16.50 -9.30 10.79
CA ASN A 365 -16.71 -10.35 11.77
C ASN A 365 -17.21 -11.68 11.16
N ILE A 366 -16.93 -11.94 9.90
CA ILE A 366 -17.17 -13.23 9.28
C ILE A 366 -15.92 -14.09 9.51
N PRO A 367 -16.04 -15.31 10.03
CA PRO A 367 -14.93 -16.26 10.14
C PRO A 367 -14.31 -16.54 8.77
N VAL A 368 -12.98 -16.57 8.69
CA VAL A 368 -12.27 -16.75 7.43
C VAL A 368 -11.19 -17.83 7.52
N LEU A 369 -10.95 -18.47 6.38
CA LEU A 369 -9.78 -19.30 6.13
C LEU A 369 -9.11 -18.80 4.86
N HIS A 370 -7.80 -18.67 4.88
CA HIS A 370 -7.04 -18.28 3.70
C HIS A 370 -5.91 -19.27 3.48
N PHE A 371 -5.93 -19.93 2.32
CA PHE A 371 -4.97 -20.94 1.90
C PHE A 371 -3.93 -20.30 0.99
N PHE A 372 -2.67 -20.55 1.30
CA PHE A 372 -1.52 -19.93 0.66
C PHE A 372 -0.34 -20.90 0.64
N THR A 373 0.49 -20.93 -0.38
CA THR A 373 1.68 -21.78 -0.43
C THR A 373 2.99 -21.04 -0.18
N GLY A 374 2.94 -19.74 0.10
CA GLY A 374 4.12 -18.92 0.42
C GLY A 374 4.58 -18.05 -0.76
N LEU A 375 5.28 -16.97 -0.42
CA LEU A 375 5.89 -16.09 -1.42
C LEU A 375 7.07 -16.78 -2.11
N HIS A 376 7.19 -16.58 -3.40
CA HIS A 376 8.28 -17.11 -4.21
C HIS A 376 8.98 -16.00 -5.02
N LYS A 377 10.14 -16.33 -5.62
CA LYS A 377 10.97 -15.36 -6.35
C LYS A 377 10.30 -14.74 -7.58
N ASP A 378 9.27 -15.40 -8.12
CA ASP A 378 8.54 -14.98 -9.32
C ASP A 378 7.33 -14.09 -8.97
N TYR A 379 6.98 -13.93 -7.69
CA TYR A 379 5.88 -13.10 -7.21
C TYR A 379 5.93 -11.68 -7.81
N HIS A 380 4.82 -11.23 -8.38
CA HIS A 380 4.67 -9.94 -9.04
C HIS A 380 5.71 -9.67 -10.16
N ARG A 381 6.06 -10.73 -10.89
CA ARG A 381 7.03 -10.67 -12.00
C ARG A 381 6.48 -11.34 -13.26
N PRO A 382 6.97 -10.95 -14.47
CA PRO A 382 6.63 -11.66 -15.70
C PRO A 382 6.94 -13.15 -15.67
N SER A 383 7.87 -13.55 -14.80
CA SER A 383 8.31 -14.93 -14.68
C SER A 383 7.39 -15.83 -13.86
N ASP A 384 6.24 -15.35 -13.36
CA ASP A 384 5.23 -16.20 -12.73
C ASP A 384 4.40 -16.92 -13.81
N ASP A 385 5.00 -17.96 -14.38
CA ASP A 385 4.51 -18.73 -15.52
C ASP A 385 3.91 -20.07 -15.12
N PHE A 386 3.05 -20.59 -15.98
CA PHE A 386 2.32 -21.85 -15.77
C PHE A 386 3.22 -23.06 -15.56
N ASP A 387 4.36 -23.14 -16.26
CA ASP A 387 5.31 -24.26 -16.15
C ASP A 387 5.88 -24.46 -14.74
N LYS A 388 5.70 -23.46 -13.87
CA LYS A 388 6.14 -23.48 -12.47
C LYS A 388 5.03 -23.84 -11.49
N VAL A 389 3.78 -23.92 -11.95
CA VAL A 389 2.64 -24.29 -11.11
C VAL A 389 2.64 -25.81 -10.87
N ASP A 390 2.61 -26.20 -9.60
CA ASP A 390 2.45 -27.59 -9.15
C ASP A 390 0.97 -27.97 -9.19
N THR A 391 0.50 -28.47 -10.31
CA THR A 391 -0.91 -28.86 -10.50
C THR A 391 -1.34 -30.02 -9.61
N ASP A 392 -0.44 -30.97 -9.32
CA ASP A 392 -0.72 -32.08 -8.41
C ASP A 392 -0.84 -31.61 -6.95
N GLY A 393 0.04 -30.66 -6.57
CA GLY A 393 -0.04 -29.98 -5.28
C GLY A 393 -1.32 -29.16 -5.13
N LEU A 394 -1.69 -28.42 -6.18
CA LEU A 394 -2.96 -27.67 -6.21
C LEU A 394 -4.16 -28.59 -6.04
N SER A 395 -4.19 -29.75 -6.73
CA SER A 395 -5.26 -30.75 -6.56
C SER A 395 -5.37 -31.25 -5.13
N LYS A 396 -4.25 -31.51 -4.44
CA LYS A 396 -4.23 -31.90 -3.01
C LYS A 396 -4.75 -30.79 -2.10
N ILE A 397 -4.41 -29.52 -2.40
CA ILE A 397 -4.96 -28.39 -1.65
C ILE A 397 -6.48 -28.30 -1.86
N CYS A 398 -6.96 -28.52 -3.09
CA CYS A 398 -8.40 -28.60 -3.36
C CYS A 398 -9.07 -29.73 -2.55
N ASP A 399 -8.42 -30.90 -2.34
CA ASP A 399 -8.95 -31.95 -1.46
C ASP A 399 -9.14 -31.44 -0.03
N LEU A 400 -8.16 -30.72 0.51
CA LEU A 400 -8.24 -30.15 1.86
C LEU A 400 -9.32 -29.09 1.98
N VAL A 401 -9.39 -28.17 1.01
CA VAL A 401 -10.40 -27.09 0.97
C VAL A 401 -11.80 -27.67 0.79
N GLU A 402 -11.96 -28.68 -0.07
CA GLU A 402 -13.23 -29.36 -0.29
C GLU A 402 -13.79 -29.96 1.01
N LEU A 403 -12.94 -30.64 1.79
CA LEU A 403 -13.36 -31.21 3.09
C LEU A 403 -13.79 -30.10 4.07
N ALA A 404 -13.03 -28.99 4.13
CA ALA A 404 -13.37 -27.87 4.98
C ALA A 404 -14.70 -27.20 4.57
N VAL A 405 -14.86 -26.91 3.28
CA VAL A 405 -16.07 -26.29 2.74
C VAL A 405 -17.27 -27.23 2.91
N TRP A 406 -17.11 -28.51 2.65
CA TRP A 406 -18.20 -29.48 2.80
C TRP A 406 -18.64 -29.64 4.24
N GLN A 407 -17.72 -29.67 5.20
CA GLN A 407 -18.07 -29.69 6.61
C GLN A 407 -18.85 -28.41 6.99
N LEU A 408 -18.39 -27.25 6.57
CA LEU A 408 -19.09 -25.98 6.80
C LEU A 408 -20.47 -25.99 6.14
N ALA A 409 -20.59 -26.57 4.96
CA ALA A 409 -21.85 -26.60 4.21
C ALA A 409 -22.91 -27.49 4.85
N THR A 410 -22.53 -28.59 5.51
CA THR A 410 -23.47 -29.63 5.99
C THR A 410 -23.60 -29.71 7.51
N ASN A 411 -22.66 -29.12 8.28
CA ASN A 411 -22.80 -29.06 9.74
C ASN A 411 -23.97 -28.16 10.12
N PRO A 412 -24.98 -28.64 10.90
CA PRO A 412 -26.10 -27.80 11.32
C PRO A 412 -25.66 -26.59 12.16
N ASP A 413 -24.60 -26.73 12.94
CA ASP A 413 -24.09 -25.66 13.78
C ASP A 413 -23.26 -24.66 12.95
N ARG A 414 -23.47 -23.37 13.21
CA ARG A 414 -22.59 -22.32 12.67
C ARG A 414 -21.22 -22.39 13.34
N PRO A 415 -20.13 -22.08 12.62
CA PRO A 415 -18.84 -21.84 13.26
C PRO A 415 -19.00 -20.79 14.36
N LYS A 416 -18.46 -21.07 15.54
CA LYS A 416 -18.50 -20.13 16.68
C LYS A 416 -17.35 -19.14 16.53
N PRO A 417 -17.62 -17.87 16.17
CA PRO A 417 -16.56 -16.88 16.08
C PRO A 417 -15.83 -16.80 17.41
N THR A 418 -14.53 -16.82 17.36
CA THR A 418 -13.74 -16.46 18.52
C THR A 418 -13.71 -14.95 18.60
N SER A 419 -14.07 -14.39 19.74
CA SER A 419 -13.75 -12.98 20.04
C SER A 419 -12.24 -12.84 19.82
N PRO A 420 -11.75 -11.76 19.18
CA PRO A 420 -10.32 -11.56 19.04
C PRO A 420 -9.69 -11.75 20.42
N ALA A 421 -8.86 -12.78 20.54
CA ALA A 421 -8.31 -13.19 21.81
C ALA A 421 -7.56 -12.02 22.44
N THR A 422 -7.95 -11.64 23.63
CA THR A 422 -7.24 -10.67 24.47
C THR A 422 -5.91 -11.21 25.00
N SER A 423 -5.46 -12.39 24.52
CA SER A 423 -4.20 -13.01 24.92
C SER A 423 -3.47 -13.58 23.72
N PHE A 424 -2.53 -12.82 23.17
CA PHE A 424 -1.52 -13.32 22.25
C PHE A 424 -0.35 -13.89 23.04
N SER A 425 -0.08 -15.18 22.90
CA SER A 425 1.25 -15.74 23.16
C SER A 425 2.05 -15.63 21.87
N LEU A 426 3.04 -14.76 21.87
CA LEU A 426 3.94 -14.48 20.76
C LEU A 426 5.09 -15.50 20.75
N GLU A 427 5.01 -16.51 19.88
CA GLU A 427 6.21 -17.20 19.42
C GLU A 427 6.09 -17.48 17.91
N GLY A 428 6.88 -16.78 17.14
CA GLY A 428 7.39 -17.19 15.85
C GLY A 428 6.67 -16.75 14.57
N SER A 429 6.54 -15.46 14.24
CA SER A 429 6.41 -15.02 12.84
C SER A 429 6.78 -13.54 12.67
N LEU A 430 7.57 -13.24 11.65
CA LEU A 430 8.05 -11.89 11.33
C LEU A 430 6.95 -10.93 10.81
N LEU A 431 5.74 -11.41 10.55
CA LEU A 431 4.57 -10.61 10.10
C LEU A 431 3.54 -10.36 11.20
N SER A 432 3.60 -11.07 12.34
CA SER A 432 2.66 -10.94 13.47
C SER A 432 2.85 -9.68 14.31
N ASP A 433 3.87 -8.88 14.05
CA ASP A 433 4.24 -7.71 14.85
C ASP A 433 3.59 -6.39 14.41
N ILE A 434 2.68 -6.42 13.42
CA ILE A 434 2.00 -5.22 12.94
C ILE A 434 0.54 -5.27 13.39
N ASP A 435 0.18 -4.45 14.39
CA ASP A 435 -1.23 -4.24 14.75
C ASP A 435 -1.93 -3.47 13.63
N LEU A 436 -2.67 -4.19 12.77
CA LEU A 436 -3.51 -3.64 11.69
C LEU A 436 -4.95 -3.36 12.15
N SER A 437 -5.24 -3.51 13.45
CA SER A 437 -6.59 -3.22 13.97
C SER A 437 -6.94 -1.74 13.82
N ARG A 438 -8.26 -1.46 13.67
CA ARG A 438 -8.83 -0.12 13.49
C ARG A 438 -8.21 0.89 14.45
N PRO A 439 -7.94 2.13 14.02
CA PRO A 439 -7.41 3.17 14.87
C PRO A 439 -8.46 3.58 15.91
N ARG A 440 -8.47 2.90 17.04
CA ARG A 440 -8.94 3.45 18.30
C ARG A 440 -7.67 3.84 19.04
N GLY A 441 -7.44 5.13 19.14
CA GLY A 441 -6.21 5.71 19.65
C GLY A 441 -5.65 6.75 18.67
N LEU A 442 -4.48 7.27 18.94
CA LEU A 442 -3.87 8.41 18.24
C LEU A 442 -3.43 8.12 16.77
N GLY A 443 -3.98 7.09 16.10
CA GLY A 443 -3.63 6.78 14.72
C GLY A 443 -2.17 6.34 14.51
N ILE A 444 -1.50 5.85 15.56
CA ILE A 444 -0.10 5.42 15.52
C ILE A 444 -0.03 3.90 15.45
N ARG A 445 0.73 3.38 14.50
CA ARG A 445 1.01 1.94 14.39
C ARG A 445 2.26 1.61 15.18
N LEU A 446 2.14 0.63 16.08
CA LEU A 446 3.18 0.21 17.00
C LEU A 446 3.54 -1.26 16.80
N LYS A 447 4.81 -1.60 16.99
CA LYS A 447 5.30 -2.96 17.15
C LYS A 447 6.20 -3.05 18.39
N ARG A 448 6.37 -4.23 18.98
CA ARG A 448 7.29 -4.38 20.12
C ARG A 448 8.71 -4.04 19.69
N ALA A 449 9.41 -3.27 20.53
CA ALA A 449 10.78 -2.89 20.22
C ALA A 449 11.73 -4.10 20.34
N LYS A 450 12.72 -4.20 19.44
CA LYS A 450 13.73 -5.27 19.47
C LYS A 450 14.56 -5.30 20.75
N SER A 451 14.63 -4.18 21.48
CA SER A 451 15.27 -4.06 22.79
C SER A 451 14.52 -4.78 23.90
N GLY A 452 13.28 -5.22 23.68
CA GLY A 452 12.41 -5.81 24.70
C GLY A 452 11.68 -4.77 25.57
N GLU A 453 12.07 -3.51 25.55
CA GLU A 453 11.42 -2.42 26.31
C GLU A 453 10.58 -1.54 25.37
N GLY A 454 9.27 -1.40 25.67
CA GLY A 454 8.37 -0.50 24.98
C GLY A 454 7.97 -0.93 23.56
N PHE A 455 7.38 0.00 22.80
CA PHE A 455 6.85 -0.24 21.46
C PHE A 455 7.39 0.77 20.45
N GLN A 456 7.91 0.28 19.34
CA GLN A 456 8.44 1.09 18.26
C GLN A 456 7.31 1.58 17.35
N ILE A 457 7.32 2.87 17.03
CA ILE A 457 6.42 3.45 16.02
C ILE A 457 6.86 2.97 14.63
N VAL A 458 5.98 2.28 13.93
CA VAL A 458 6.21 1.79 12.56
C VAL A 458 5.47 2.60 11.49
N GLY A 459 4.58 3.50 11.89
CA GLY A 459 3.89 4.41 10.98
C GLY A 459 2.71 5.12 11.63
N PHE A 460 2.10 6.03 10.87
CA PHE A 460 0.94 6.82 11.27
C PHE A 460 -0.19 6.60 10.26
N GLN A 461 -1.44 6.47 10.78
CA GLN A 461 -2.65 6.46 9.97
C GLN A 461 -3.34 7.81 10.20
N ASN A 462 -3.46 8.67 9.20
CA ASN A 462 -4.03 10.01 9.32
C ASN A 462 -3.22 11.00 10.19
N ALA A 463 -2.12 11.47 9.66
CA ALA A 463 -1.27 12.47 10.33
C ALA A 463 -1.89 13.87 10.50
N SER A 464 -3.14 14.10 10.08
CA SER A 464 -3.72 15.44 9.99
C SER A 464 -4.62 15.89 11.15
N SER A 465 -4.88 15.04 12.14
CA SER A 465 -5.84 15.39 13.22
C SER A 465 -5.28 15.43 14.63
N LEU A 466 -4.01 15.10 14.85
CA LEU A 466 -3.43 15.05 16.18
C LEU A 466 -2.06 15.71 16.14
N GLY A 467 -1.74 16.57 17.08
CA GLY A 467 -0.42 17.19 17.27
C GLY A 467 0.72 16.16 17.45
N THR A 468 0.77 15.19 16.51
CA THR A 468 1.76 14.11 16.44
C THR A 468 3.06 14.56 15.78
N ASP A 469 3.18 15.84 15.43
CA ASP A 469 4.34 16.40 14.72
C ASP A 469 5.67 16.16 15.44
N GLN A 470 5.60 15.81 16.72
CA GLN A 470 6.77 15.52 17.55
C GLN A 470 7.15 14.03 17.63
N LEU A 471 6.23 13.09 17.29
CA LEU A 471 6.51 11.65 17.25
C LEU A 471 6.98 11.23 15.87
N GLN A 472 7.96 10.35 15.79
CA GLN A 472 8.56 9.92 14.53
C GLN A 472 8.49 8.40 14.38
N SER A 473 8.41 7.93 13.13
CA SER A 473 8.59 6.51 12.83
C SER A 473 10.00 6.08 13.25
N GLY A 474 10.09 5.00 14.00
CA GLY A 474 11.34 4.54 14.62
C GLY A 474 11.48 4.86 16.10
N ASP A 475 10.72 5.82 16.64
CA ASP A 475 10.68 6.09 18.06
C ASP A 475 10.22 4.85 18.83
N ILE A 476 10.83 4.61 19.98
CA ILE A 476 10.38 3.56 20.90
C ILE A 476 9.62 4.23 22.06
N ILE A 477 8.32 4.02 22.14
CA ILE A 477 7.49 4.50 23.24
C ILE A 477 7.75 3.65 24.46
N LEU A 478 8.26 4.27 25.51
CA LEU A 478 8.61 3.62 26.78
C LEU A 478 7.50 3.77 27.82
N SER A 479 6.82 4.91 27.86
CA SER A 479 5.72 5.15 28.79
C SER A 479 4.73 6.16 28.25
N ILE A 480 3.50 6.12 28.78
CA ILE A 480 2.44 7.09 28.52
C ILE A 480 1.86 7.58 29.85
N ASN A 481 1.72 8.90 30.00
CA ASN A 481 1.23 9.55 31.22
C ASN A 481 1.95 9.08 32.49
N GLY A 482 3.27 8.81 32.37
CA GLY A 482 4.13 8.35 33.45
C GLY A 482 4.04 6.86 33.78
N ARG A 483 3.20 6.08 33.06
CA ARG A 483 3.09 4.62 33.24
C ARG A 483 3.90 3.89 32.16
N PRO A 484 4.77 2.94 32.53
CA PRO A 484 5.47 2.11 31.54
C PRO A 484 4.51 1.46 30.57
N LEU A 485 4.88 1.40 29.28
CA LEU A 485 4.08 0.78 28.24
C LEU A 485 4.54 -0.66 28.02
N GLU A 486 3.80 -1.60 28.60
CA GLU A 486 4.11 -3.05 28.55
C GLU A 486 3.27 -3.80 27.54
N THR A 487 2.08 -3.27 27.20
CA THR A 487 1.13 -3.89 26.26
C THR A 487 0.52 -2.85 25.31
N LEU A 488 0.11 -3.29 24.11
CA LEU A 488 -0.64 -2.45 23.17
C LEU A 488 -2.03 -2.07 23.70
N THR A 489 -2.60 -2.89 24.57
CA THR A 489 -3.86 -2.57 25.27
C THR A 489 -3.70 -1.35 26.16
N GLN A 490 -2.62 -1.27 26.94
CA GLN A 490 -2.32 -0.08 27.76
C GLN A 490 -2.16 1.19 26.91
N TRP A 491 -1.55 1.06 25.72
CA TRP A 491 -1.50 2.16 24.75
C TRP A 491 -2.91 2.61 24.34
N ARG A 492 -3.74 1.66 23.92
CA ARG A 492 -5.11 1.91 23.48
C ARG A 492 -5.93 2.58 24.58
N ASP A 493 -5.97 1.98 25.76
CA ASP A 493 -6.78 2.48 26.89
C ASP A 493 -6.31 3.88 27.34
N SER A 494 -4.99 4.11 27.31
CA SER A 494 -4.41 5.39 27.68
C SER A 494 -4.62 6.49 26.63
N THR A 495 -4.90 6.14 25.39
CA THR A 495 -5.09 7.07 24.25
C THR A 495 -6.53 7.13 23.75
N GLU A 496 -7.45 6.40 24.36
CA GLU A 496 -8.86 6.38 23.98
C GLU A 496 -9.54 7.74 24.22
N ASP A 497 -9.19 8.40 25.31
CA ASP A 497 -9.70 9.74 25.64
C ASP A 497 -8.84 10.82 24.95
N GLN A 498 -9.25 11.18 23.74
CA GLN A 498 -8.59 12.23 22.93
C GLN A 498 -8.90 13.65 23.41
N THR A 499 -9.75 13.82 24.43
CA THR A 499 -10.07 15.14 25.00
C THR A 499 -9.03 15.61 26.02
N ARG A 500 -8.03 14.81 26.33
CA ARG A 500 -6.97 15.10 27.28
C ARG A 500 -5.60 15.16 26.63
N ASP A 501 -4.74 15.96 27.23
CA ASP A 501 -3.31 15.94 26.89
C ASP A 501 -2.66 14.63 27.33
N HIS A 502 -1.84 14.06 26.46
CA HIS A 502 -1.03 12.90 26.80
C HIS A 502 0.45 13.26 26.82
N THR A 503 1.16 12.70 27.80
CA THR A 503 2.62 12.82 27.88
C THR A 503 3.25 11.47 27.57
N ILE A 504 4.05 11.42 26.51
CA ILE A 504 4.67 10.20 26.01
C ILE A 504 6.18 10.32 26.23
N LEU A 505 6.78 9.30 26.85
CA LEU A 505 8.23 9.16 26.92
C LEU A 505 8.68 8.25 25.77
N VAL A 506 9.51 8.75 24.90
CA VAL A 506 10.07 7.98 23.79
C VAL A 506 11.59 7.90 23.88
N GLN A 507 12.14 6.85 23.28
CA GLN A 507 13.57 6.74 23.01
C GLN A 507 13.80 6.89 21.49
N ARG A 508 14.62 7.86 21.13
CA ARG A 508 15.01 8.17 19.75
C ARG A 508 16.54 8.25 19.67
N GLY A 509 17.17 7.41 18.85
CA GLY A 509 18.63 7.42 18.71
C GLY A 509 19.42 7.28 20.02
N GLY A 510 18.87 6.54 21.02
CA GLY A 510 19.48 6.40 22.34
C GLY A 510 19.11 7.50 23.35
N ILE A 511 18.49 8.58 22.93
CA ILE A 511 18.09 9.71 23.79
C ILE A 511 16.62 9.53 24.23
N ARG A 512 16.32 9.79 25.50
CA ARG A 512 14.94 9.79 26.02
C ARG A 512 14.34 11.18 25.91
N LEU A 513 13.20 11.28 25.20
CA LEU A 513 12.47 12.53 24.95
C LEU A 513 11.08 12.43 25.57
N LYS A 514 10.66 13.51 26.22
CA LYS A 514 9.30 13.63 26.76
C LYS A 514 8.47 14.49 25.82
N ILE A 515 7.47 13.90 25.17
CA ILE A 515 6.63 14.54 24.17
C ILE A 515 5.24 14.76 24.76
N ARG A 516 4.73 15.97 24.64
CA ARG A 516 3.35 16.31 25.01
C ARG A 516 2.48 16.29 23.77
N MET A 517 1.44 15.47 23.77
CA MET A 517 0.42 15.44 22.75
C MET A 517 -0.81 16.19 23.29
N PRO A 518 -1.18 17.33 22.67
CA PRO A 518 -2.33 18.10 23.10
C PRO A 518 -3.64 17.35 22.81
N ALA A 519 -4.68 17.65 23.58
CA ALA A 519 -6.03 17.19 23.33
C ALA A 519 -6.47 17.58 21.90
N SER A 520 -7.10 16.66 21.18
CA SER A 520 -7.76 16.95 19.92
C SER A 520 -8.98 17.83 20.21
N MET A 521 -9.02 19.06 19.68
CA MET A 521 -10.26 19.82 19.66
C MET A 521 -11.25 19.05 18.79
N ALA A 522 -12.34 18.59 19.38
CA ALA A 522 -13.47 18.05 18.67
C ALA A 522 -13.95 19.12 17.68
N SER A 523 -13.72 18.92 16.38
CA SER A 523 -14.33 19.74 15.35
C SER A 523 -15.85 19.59 15.47
N ASP A 524 -16.54 20.68 15.72
CA ASP A 524 -18.01 20.82 15.69
C ASP A 524 -18.62 20.06 14.50
N ARG A 525 -19.13 18.86 14.76
CA ARG A 525 -20.12 18.23 13.91
C ARG A 525 -21.50 18.47 14.55
N ASN A 526 -21.99 19.69 14.40
CA ASN A 526 -23.43 19.98 14.46
C ASN A 526 -23.65 21.41 13.97
N GLN A 527 -23.94 21.55 12.69
CA GLN A 527 -24.89 22.53 12.19
C GLN A 527 -25.65 21.93 11.02
N PRO A 528 -26.96 22.27 10.88
CA PRO A 528 -28.05 21.46 10.35
C PRO A 528 -28.08 21.32 8.84
#